data_4c8d008265fb8c5541fd1d8b85282517
#
_entry.id   4c8d008265fb8c5541fd1d8b85282517
#
_cell.length_a   1.000
_cell.length_b   1.000
_cell.length_c   1.000
_cell.angle_alpha   90.00
_cell.angle_beta   90.00
_cell.angle_gamma   90.00
#
_symmetry.space_group_name_H-M   'P 1'
#
loop_
_entity.id
_entity.type
_entity.pdbx_description
1 polymer ?
#
loop_
_entity_poly.entity_id
_entity_poly.type
_entity_poly.pdbx_seq_one_letter_code
_entity_poly.pdbx_strand_id
1 'polypeptide(L)'
;MREGSSIRTLNAGIRLVGILSGLMIASGASADSVRCGSKLITEGDPIEKVREYCGEPTETQRTWMTRQPRFEYGGQEIPFEGSEDVPVDLWTYDFGPNKLARRIRFIAGKVDSIETREHGKDR
;
A
#
# COMPACT_ATOMS: atom_id res chain seq x y z
N MET A 1 6.30 19.43 60.82
CA MET A 1 6.45 19.58 60.17
C MET A 1 6.51 19.63 59.50
N ARG A 2 6.41 19.49 59.41
CA ARG A 2 6.64 19.51 58.54
C ARG A 2 6.60 19.21 57.67
N GLU A 3 6.42 19.04 57.22
CA GLU A 3 6.56 18.78 56.29
C GLU A 3 6.38 18.74 55.47
N GLY A 4 6.29 18.82 55.95
CA GLY A 4 6.33 18.70 54.89
C GLY A 4 6.15 18.63 54.21
N SER A 5 6.15 18.50 53.82
CA SER A 5 6.23 18.37 52.95
C SER A 5 6.23 18.14 52.22
N SER A 6 6.19 17.98 52.29
CA SER A 6 6.42 17.71 51.45
C SER A 6 6.28 17.40 50.67
N ILE A 7 6.09 17.30 50.88
CA ILE A 7 6.12 16.97 49.97
C ILE A 7 5.81 17.01 49.21
N ARG A 8 5.75 17.06 49.29
CA ARG A 8 5.70 17.09 48.33
C ARG A 8 5.80 16.92 47.46
N THR A 9 5.87 16.87 47.44
CA THR A 9 6.14 16.72 46.43
C THR A 9 6.06 16.33 45.74
N LEU A 10 5.94 16.07 45.83
CA LEU A 10 6.10 15.62 44.95
C LEU A 10 5.72 15.49 44.21
N ASN A 11 5.50 15.50 44.24
CA ASN A 11 5.31 15.33 43.31
C ASN A 11 5.26 15.29 42.56
N ALA A 12 5.26 15.28 42.75
CA ALA A 12 5.37 15.13 41.88
C ALA A 12 5.39 14.94 41.13
N GLY A 13 5.36 14.83 41.16
CA GLY A 13 5.57 14.50 40.16
C GLY A 13 5.41 14.10 39.42
N ILE A 14 5.39 13.91 39.34
CA ILE A 14 5.39 13.50 38.48
C ILE A 14 4.96 13.52 37.60
N ARG A 15 4.94 13.63 37.40
CA ARG A 15 4.68 13.78 36.34
C ARG A 15 4.82 13.32 35.48
N LEU A 16 5.03 13.07 35.40
CA LEU A 16 5.30 12.66 34.43
C LEU A 16 4.88 12.34 33.68
N VAL A 17 4.73 12.29 33.65
CA VAL A 17 4.40 12.01 32.84
C VAL A 17 4.20 11.84 31.94
N GLY A 18 4.20 11.74 31.71
CA GLY A 18 4.10 11.47 30.78
C GLY A 18 4.14 11.39 29.89
N ILE A 19 4.44 11.29 29.57
CA ILE A 19 4.59 11.28 28.68
C ILE A 19 4.55 10.72 27.89
N LEU A 20 4.45 10.48 27.75
CA LEU A 20 4.45 9.97 26.95
C LEU A 20 4.14 9.86 26.04
N SER A 21 4.22 9.90 25.70
CA SER A 21 4.05 9.92 24.86
C SER A 21 3.91 9.57 23.96
N GLY A 22 3.68 9.32 23.61
CA GLY A 22 3.49 8.94 22.70
C GLY A 22 3.98 8.60 21.70
N LEU A 23 4.02 8.12 21.27
CA LEU A 23 4.48 7.83 20.33
C LEU A 23 3.91 7.28 19.39
N MET A 24 3.54 7.39 18.89
CA MET A 24 3.04 6.96 18.02
C MET A 24 3.55 6.72 16.95
N ILE A 25 3.48 6.04 16.44
CA ILE A 25 4.10 5.71 15.51
C ILE A 25 3.50 5.39 14.42
N ALA A 26 3.40 5.84 13.74
CA ALA A 26 2.85 5.65 12.66
C ALA A 26 3.33 4.75 11.87
N SER A 27 3.01 3.95 11.65
CA SER A 27 3.55 3.10 10.94
C SER A 27 3.31 3.08 9.73
N GLY A 28 3.39 3.35 9.14
CA GLY A 28 3.40 3.39 7.95
C GLY A 28 3.06 2.52 7.07
N ALA A 29 2.20 2.17 7.03
CA ALA A 29 1.90 1.40 6.10
C ALA A 29 1.74 2.05 4.96
N SER A 30 2.38 2.13 4.13
CA SER A 30 2.19 2.85 3.13
C SER A 30 1.63 2.19 2.03
N ALA A 31 0.65 2.52 1.51
CA ALA A 31 0.16 2.02 0.33
C ALA A 31 1.05 2.43 -0.73
N ASP A 32 1.51 1.55 -1.47
CA ASP A 32 2.35 1.90 -2.58
C ASP A 32 1.54 2.58 -3.65
N SER A 33 2.16 3.49 -4.32
CA SER A 33 1.51 4.19 -5.42
C SER A 33 2.56 4.55 -6.44
N VAL A 34 2.13 4.90 -7.63
CA VAL A 34 3.03 5.34 -8.68
C VAL A 34 2.42 6.57 -9.33
N ARG A 35 3.26 7.54 -9.61
CA ARG A 35 2.80 8.75 -10.22
C ARG A 35 3.20 8.75 -11.70
N CYS A 36 2.23 8.94 -12.55
CA CYS A 36 2.47 9.02 -13.98
C CYS A 36 2.13 10.43 -14.39
N GLY A 37 3.16 11.25 -14.54
CA GLY A 37 2.94 12.65 -14.78
C GLY A 37 2.32 13.26 -13.55
N SER A 38 1.17 13.88 -13.70
CA SER A 38 0.50 14.46 -12.56
C SER A 38 -0.56 13.53 -12.01
N LYS A 39 -0.67 12.32 -12.54
CA LYS A 39 -1.73 11.41 -12.13
C LYS A 39 -1.18 10.36 -11.19
N LEU A 40 -1.96 9.97 -10.25
CA LEU A 40 -1.53 9.01 -9.25
C LEU A 40 -2.32 7.72 -9.38
N ILE A 41 -1.61 6.61 -9.35
CA ILE A 41 -2.20 5.28 -9.41
C ILE A 41 -1.98 4.62 -8.06
N THR A 42 -3.03 4.05 -7.51
CA THR A 42 -2.93 3.38 -6.22
C THR A 42 -3.65 2.03 -6.29
N GLU A 43 -3.55 1.29 -5.22
CA GLU A 43 -4.21 0.00 -5.15
C GLU A 43 -5.71 0.15 -5.37
N GLY A 44 -6.29 -0.79 -6.05
CA GLY A 44 -7.71 -0.77 -6.33
C GLY A 44 -8.08 -0.08 -7.63
N ASP A 45 -7.16 0.65 -8.24
CA ASP A 45 -7.47 1.34 -9.48
C ASP A 45 -7.63 0.32 -10.61
N PRO A 46 -8.52 0.58 -11.54
CA PRO A 46 -8.71 -0.36 -12.66
C PRO A 46 -7.56 -0.29 -13.64
N ILE A 47 -7.32 -1.41 -14.31
CA ILE A 47 -6.21 -1.51 -15.24
C ILE A 47 -6.34 -0.51 -16.38
N GLU A 48 -7.57 -0.18 -16.78
CA GLU A 48 -7.77 0.79 -17.85
C GLU A 48 -7.29 2.17 -17.43
N LYS A 49 -7.46 2.51 -16.17
CA LYS A 49 -7.01 3.79 -15.68
C LYS A 49 -5.49 3.87 -15.72
N VAL A 50 -4.83 2.78 -15.40
CA VAL A 50 -3.38 2.75 -15.45
C VAL A 50 -2.90 2.94 -16.88
N ARG A 51 -3.53 2.27 -17.82
CA ARG A 51 -3.11 2.44 -19.22
C ARG A 51 -3.37 3.87 -19.70
N GLU A 52 -4.47 4.45 -19.27
CA GLU A 52 -4.78 5.79 -19.70
C GLU A 52 -3.79 6.80 -19.14
N TYR A 53 -3.43 6.67 -17.89
CA TYR A 53 -2.57 7.65 -17.25
C TYR A 53 -1.08 7.40 -17.48
N CYS A 54 -0.69 6.15 -17.53
CA CYS A 54 0.71 5.80 -17.62
C CYS A 54 1.14 5.32 -19.00
N GLY A 55 0.17 5.06 -19.89
CA GLY A 55 0.50 4.59 -21.22
C GLY A 55 0.76 3.10 -21.24
N GLU A 56 1.33 2.65 -22.35
CA GLU A 56 1.60 1.22 -22.49
C GLU A 56 2.81 0.84 -21.65
N PRO A 57 2.75 -0.28 -21.00
CA PRO A 57 3.90 -0.70 -20.20
C PRO A 57 5.05 -1.17 -21.08
N THR A 58 6.24 -1.17 -20.49
CA THR A 58 7.41 -1.65 -21.19
C THR A 58 7.32 -3.15 -21.39
N GLU A 59 6.72 -3.85 -20.43
CA GLU A 59 6.68 -5.29 -20.50
C GLU A 59 5.43 -5.76 -19.80
N THR A 60 4.80 -6.80 -20.29
CA THR A 60 3.61 -7.38 -19.65
C THR A 60 3.77 -8.87 -19.54
N GLN A 61 3.11 -9.43 -18.54
CA GLN A 61 3.12 -10.85 -18.34
C GLN A 61 1.79 -11.22 -17.71
N ARG A 62 1.17 -12.29 -18.15
CA ARG A 62 -0.12 -12.69 -17.58
C ARG A 62 -0.06 -14.13 -17.09
N THR A 63 -0.57 -14.34 -15.89
CA THR A 63 -0.77 -15.67 -15.36
C THR A 63 -2.18 -15.73 -14.80
N TRP A 64 -2.51 -16.82 -14.14
CA TRP A 64 -3.85 -17.01 -13.62
C TRP A 64 -3.78 -17.50 -12.19
N MET A 65 -4.74 -17.13 -11.40
CA MET A 65 -4.84 -17.66 -10.05
C MET A 65 -6.28 -18.07 -9.81
N THR A 66 -6.46 -19.01 -8.92
CA THR A 66 -7.78 -19.46 -8.53
C THR A 66 -8.10 -18.88 -7.19
N ARG A 67 -9.28 -18.39 -7.04
CA ARG A 67 -9.70 -17.80 -5.77
C ARG A 67 -11.18 -18.03 -5.58
N GLN A 68 -11.64 -17.74 -4.38
CA GLN A 68 -13.05 -17.81 -4.09
C GLN A 68 -13.75 -16.65 -4.74
N PRO A 69 -14.88 -16.87 -5.41
CA PRO A 69 -15.60 -15.76 -6.01
C PRO A 69 -16.12 -14.81 -4.95
N ARG A 70 -16.27 -13.55 -5.34
CA ARG A 70 -16.81 -12.56 -4.43
C ARG A 70 -17.61 -11.55 -5.21
N PHE A 71 -18.54 -10.93 -4.57
CA PHE A 71 -19.29 -9.87 -5.20
C PHE A 71 -19.37 -8.71 -4.22
N GLU A 72 -19.63 -7.55 -4.77
CA GLU A 72 -19.65 -6.36 -3.96
C GLU A 72 -21.06 -6.03 -3.57
N TYR A 73 -21.31 -5.80 -2.32
CA TYR A 73 -22.62 -5.47 -1.85
C TYR A 73 -22.47 -4.51 -0.69
N GLY A 74 -23.06 -3.33 -0.81
CA GLY A 74 -22.97 -2.36 0.26
C GLY A 74 -21.58 -1.90 0.57
N GLY A 75 -20.71 -1.86 -0.42
CA GLY A 75 -19.35 -1.42 -0.22
C GLY A 75 -18.43 -2.48 0.33
N GLN A 76 -18.90 -3.69 0.45
CA GLN A 76 -18.08 -4.78 0.97
C GLN A 76 -17.99 -5.89 -0.03
N GLU A 77 -16.86 -6.58 -0.02
CA GLU A 77 -16.69 -7.75 -0.86
C GLU A 77 -17.15 -8.95 -0.08
N ILE A 78 -18.09 -9.68 -0.61
CA ILE A 78 -18.68 -10.82 0.07
C ILE A 78 -18.30 -12.07 -0.69
N PRO A 79 -17.57 -12.99 -0.08
CA PRO A 79 -17.21 -14.22 -0.76
C PRO A 79 -18.37 -15.20 -0.76
N PHE A 80 -18.41 -16.07 -1.76
CA PHE A 80 -19.39 -17.14 -1.75
C PHE A 80 -18.73 -18.40 -2.28
N GLU A 81 -19.41 -19.50 -2.13
CA GLU A 81 -18.82 -20.78 -2.40
C GLU A 81 -18.42 -20.96 -3.83
N GLY A 82 -17.41 -21.78 -4.05
CA GLY A 82 -16.96 -22.06 -5.39
C GLY A 82 -15.58 -21.56 -5.60
N SER A 83 -15.13 -21.59 -6.83
CA SER A 83 -13.83 -21.06 -7.20
C SER A 83 -13.91 -20.45 -8.57
N GLU A 84 -13.06 -19.52 -8.82
CA GLU A 84 -12.97 -18.88 -10.14
C GLU A 84 -11.53 -18.63 -10.46
N ASP A 85 -11.21 -18.66 -11.72
CA ASP A 85 -9.86 -18.34 -12.17
C ASP A 85 -9.88 -16.90 -12.63
N VAL A 86 -8.95 -16.11 -12.12
CA VAL A 86 -8.86 -14.72 -12.51
C VAL A 86 -7.48 -14.43 -13.05
N PRO A 87 -7.36 -13.48 -13.98
CA PRO A 87 -6.05 -13.16 -14.52
C PRO A 87 -5.23 -12.34 -13.53
N VAL A 88 -3.93 -12.59 -13.56
CA VAL A 88 -2.98 -11.81 -12.81
C VAL A 88 -2.05 -11.22 -13.84
N ASP A 89 -2.08 -9.91 -13.98
CA ASP A 89 -1.24 -9.23 -14.96
C ASP A 89 -0.13 -8.51 -14.25
N LEU A 90 1.08 -8.65 -14.77
CA LEU A 90 2.23 -7.92 -14.26
C LEU A 90 2.68 -6.97 -15.34
N TRP A 91 2.64 -5.69 -15.05
CA TRP A 91 3.06 -4.67 -16.00
C TRP A 91 4.29 -3.99 -15.43
N THR A 92 5.32 -3.87 -16.24
CA THR A 92 6.54 -3.21 -15.82
C THR A 92 6.69 -1.93 -16.63
N TYR A 93 6.94 -0.84 -15.92
CA TYR A 93 7.18 0.45 -16.55
C TYR A 93 8.61 0.84 -16.24
N ASP A 94 9.38 1.05 -17.30
CA ASP A 94 10.76 1.45 -17.17
C ASP A 94 10.81 2.90 -17.57
N PHE A 95 11.01 3.79 -16.63
CA PHE A 95 10.96 5.21 -16.91
C PHE A 95 12.28 5.80 -17.30
N GLY A 96 13.28 4.98 -17.55
CA GLY A 96 14.55 5.50 -18.02
C GLY A 96 15.68 5.09 -17.12
N PRO A 97 16.91 5.29 -17.58
CA PRO A 97 18.06 4.77 -16.85
C PRO A 97 18.29 5.43 -15.51
N ASN A 98 17.78 6.63 -15.31
CA ASN A 98 18.00 7.30 -14.04
C ASN A 98 16.82 7.20 -13.12
N LYS A 99 15.88 6.32 -13.40
CA LYS A 99 14.73 6.15 -12.55
C LYS A 99 14.49 4.69 -12.30
N LEU A 100 13.95 4.38 -11.15
CA LEU A 100 13.66 3.00 -10.83
C LEU A 100 12.44 2.55 -11.63
N ALA A 101 12.47 1.33 -12.09
CA ALA A 101 11.34 0.77 -12.78
C ALA A 101 10.25 0.43 -11.77
N ARG A 102 9.02 0.43 -12.21
CA ARG A 102 7.90 0.10 -11.35
C ARG A 102 7.17 -1.09 -11.94
N ARG A 103 6.78 -2.00 -11.11
CA ARG A 103 6.01 -3.16 -11.55
C ARG A 103 4.67 -3.11 -10.86
N ILE A 104 3.61 -3.20 -11.63
CA ILE A 104 2.26 -3.15 -11.10
C ILE A 104 1.63 -4.50 -11.32
N ARG A 105 1.09 -5.05 -10.26
CA ARG A 105 0.42 -6.33 -10.33
C ARG A 105 -1.08 -6.08 -10.27
N PHE A 106 -1.79 -6.64 -11.23
CA PHE A 106 -3.23 -6.52 -11.28
C PHE A 106 -3.84 -7.89 -11.04
N ILE A 107 -4.88 -7.95 -10.25
CA ILE A 107 -5.65 -9.17 -10.08
C ILE A 107 -7.05 -8.86 -10.53
N ALA A 108 -7.55 -9.61 -11.48
CA ALA A 108 -8.88 -9.43 -12.02
C ALA A 108 -9.08 -7.98 -12.50
N GLY A 109 -8.04 -7.39 -13.07
CA GLY A 109 -8.16 -6.08 -13.68
C GLY A 109 -8.04 -4.90 -12.73
N LYS A 110 -7.62 -5.12 -11.50
CA LYS A 110 -7.45 -4.02 -10.55
C LYS A 110 -6.08 -4.09 -9.91
N VAL A 111 -5.51 -2.94 -9.62
CA VAL A 111 -4.19 -2.87 -9.03
C VAL A 111 -4.19 -3.56 -7.67
N ASP A 112 -3.34 -4.56 -7.53
CA ASP A 112 -3.21 -5.29 -6.29
C ASP A 112 -1.97 -4.82 -5.53
N SER A 113 -0.88 -4.57 -6.23
CA SER A 113 0.33 -4.10 -5.56
C SER A 113 1.22 -3.39 -6.56
N ILE A 114 2.08 -2.55 -6.06
CA ILE A 114 3.01 -1.79 -6.87
C ILE A 114 4.37 -1.91 -6.20
N GLU A 115 5.37 -2.33 -6.97
CA GLU A 115 6.71 -2.46 -6.41
C GLU A 115 7.69 -1.67 -7.22
N THR A 116 8.78 -1.30 -6.59
CA THR A 116 9.87 -0.61 -7.23
C THR A 116 10.92 -1.64 -7.56
N ARG A 117 11.48 -1.57 -8.75
CA ARG A 117 12.51 -2.50 -9.18
C ARG A 117 13.71 -1.72 -9.68
N GLU A 118 14.88 -2.27 -9.42
CA GLU A 118 16.06 -1.65 -9.93
C GLU A 118 16.31 -2.12 -11.33
N HIS A 119 16.88 -1.26 -12.14
CA HIS A 119 17.17 -1.61 -13.47
C HIS A 119 18.14 -2.74 -13.52
N GLY A 120 17.88 -3.68 -14.37
CA GLY A 120 18.81 -4.73 -14.54
C GLY A 120 18.87 -5.75 -13.47
N LYS A 121 18.05 -5.64 -12.45
CA LYS A 121 18.13 -6.54 -11.43
C LYS A 121 17.06 -7.48 -11.60
N ASP A 122 16.92 -8.40 -11.12
CA ASP A 122 15.89 -9.20 -11.22
C ASP A 122 15.50 -9.54 -12.46
N ARG A 123 16.10 -10.11 -13.05
CA ARG A 123 15.79 -10.52 -14.18
C ARG A 123 15.64 -11.78 -14.22
#